data_a199d462581a89298e20f11e208189b2
#
_entry.id   a199d462581a89298e20f11e208189b2
#
_cell.length_a   1.000
_cell.length_b   1.000
_cell.length_c   1.000
_cell.angle_alpha   90.00
_cell.angle_beta   90.00
_cell.angle_gamma   90.00
#
_symmetry.space_group_name_H-M   'P 1'
#
loop_
_entity.id
_entity.type
_entity.pdbx_description
1 polymer ?
#
loop_
_entity_poly.entity_id
_entity_poly.type
_entity_poly.pdbx_seq_one_letter_code
_entity_poly.pdbx_strand_id
1 'polypeptide(L)'
;MKGSDRIEKIKKYVRDTMVCPGHNIEHVLRVYNLCLTLSKGEKIDHEVLEAATLLHDIGGAREMADSTGKTDHAIESAKIAKPLLEEFGFSEDKISHIQDCIISHRYKTDNKPKTLEAKLLFDADKLDALGAIGVARLFAWIGKSNAHIYKKVDDIDLYLEDNFSKKINGRIKDKTKHSPQIEYEIKLKHIIKRLNTDKAKKIAKKRLKFFKDFLGELEKEVKGKL
;
A
#
# COMPACT_ATOMS: atom_id res chain seq x y z
N MET A 1 14.88 -24.49 12.59
CA MET A 1 13.41 -24.33 12.39
C MET A 1 13.13 -24.36 10.90
N LYS A 2 12.05 -25.00 10.45
CA LYS A 2 11.69 -25.02 9.02
C LYS A 2 11.19 -23.61 8.60
N GLY A 3 11.37 -23.26 7.33
CA GLY A 3 10.92 -21.93 6.82
C GLY A 3 9.42 -21.68 7.02
N SER A 4 8.59 -22.70 6.80
CA SER A 4 7.14 -22.64 7.06
C SER A 4 6.79 -22.24 8.51
N ASP A 5 7.56 -22.74 9.49
CA ASP A 5 7.30 -22.49 10.90
C ASP A 5 7.60 -21.03 11.27
N ARG A 6 8.63 -20.45 10.64
CA ARG A 6 8.99 -19.02 10.82
C ARG A 6 7.90 -18.11 10.27
N ILE A 7 7.40 -18.41 9.08
CA ILE A 7 6.32 -17.63 8.47
C ILE A 7 5.04 -17.68 9.29
N GLU A 8 4.66 -18.84 9.83
CA GLU A 8 3.48 -18.93 10.70
C GLU A 8 3.66 -18.14 12.03
N LYS A 9 4.86 -18.11 12.60
CA LYS A 9 5.16 -17.24 13.76
C LYS A 9 4.99 -15.76 13.42
N ILE A 10 5.50 -15.32 12.26
CA ILE A 10 5.33 -13.94 11.79
C ILE A 10 3.84 -13.63 11.60
N LYS A 11 3.07 -14.51 10.96
CA LYS A 11 1.63 -14.32 10.78
C LYS A 11 0.89 -14.16 12.12
N LYS A 12 1.25 -15.00 13.10
CA LYS A 12 0.67 -14.89 14.44
C LYS A 12 1.01 -13.53 15.06
N TYR A 13 2.28 -13.15 15.06
CA TYR A 13 2.74 -11.87 15.61
C TYR A 13 1.99 -10.67 14.97
N VAL A 14 1.87 -10.66 13.65
CA VAL A 14 1.20 -9.58 12.91
C VAL A 14 -0.30 -9.53 13.25
N ARG A 15 -0.97 -10.67 13.39
CA ARG A 15 -2.38 -10.73 13.83
C ARG A 15 -2.58 -10.16 15.23
N ASP A 16 -1.65 -10.48 16.14
CA ASP A 16 -1.74 -10.06 17.54
C ASP A 16 -1.42 -8.56 17.74
N THR A 17 -0.64 -7.96 16.81
CA THR A 17 -0.12 -6.59 16.96
C THR A 17 -0.78 -5.55 16.04
N MET A 18 -1.25 -5.94 14.86
CA MET A 18 -1.82 -5.01 13.88
C MET A 18 -3.33 -4.81 14.06
N VAL A 19 -3.71 -4.15 15.12
CA VAL A 19 -5.10 -3.81 15.44
C VAL A 19 -5.54 -2.42 14.96
N CYS A 20 -4.69 -1.70 14.23
CA CYS A 20 -4.94 -0.31 13.81
C CYS A 20 -5.83 -0.22 12.56
N PRO A 21 -6.87 0.65 12.54
CA PRO A 21 -7.84 0.72 11.43
C PRO A 21 -7.29 1.14 10.05
N GLY A 22 -6.11 1.69 9.97
CA GLY A 22 -5.52 2.18 8.71
C GLY A 22 -4.52 1.22 8.05
N HIS A 23 -3.80 0.47 8.89
CA HIS A 23 -2.83 -0.56 8.50
C HIS A 23 -3.24 -1.83 9.23
N ASN A 24 -4.33 -2.46 8.77
CA ASN A 24 -4.92 -3.61 9.41
C ASN A 24 -4.41 -4.91 8.79
N ILE A 25 -4.54 -5.98 9.55
CA ILE A 25 -4.16 -7.33 9.13
C ILE A 25 -4.81 -7.73 7.79
N GLU A 26 -6.03 -7.26 7.49
CA GLU A 26 -6.72 -7.60 6.24
C GLU A 26 -5.98 -7.05 5.01
N HIS A 27 -5.42 -5.83 5.08
CA HIS A 27 -4.56 -5.28 4.03
C HIS A 27 -3.34 -6.16 3.82
N VAL A 28 -2.62 -6.47 4.90
CA VAL A 28 -1.41 -7.30 4.84
C VAL A 28 -1.71 -8.67 4.23
N LEU A 29 -2.81 -9.31 4.61
CA LEU A 29 -3.19 -10.61 4.06
C LEU A 29 -3.60 -10.53 2.57
N ARG A 30 -4.25 -9.45 2.13
CA ARG A 30 -4.54 -9.26 0.71
C ARG A 30 -3.26 -9.05 -0.11
N VAL A 31 -2.34 -8.22 0.41
CA VAL A 31 -1.01 -8.02 -0.23
C VAL A 31 -0.23 -9.33 -0.27
N TYR A 32 -0.27 -10.12 0.81
CA TYR A 32 0.34 -11.45 0.87
C TYR A 32 -0.19 -12.38 -0.23
N ASN A 33 -1.51 -12.48 -0.38
CA ASN A 33 -2.13 -13.29 -1.43
C ASN A 33 -1.77 -12.80 -2.85
N LEU A 34 -1.64 -11.48 -3.04
CA LEU A 34 -1.17 -10.90 -4.29
C LEU A 34 0.31 -11.24 -4.56
N CYS A 35 1.17 -11.17 -3.55
CA CYS A 35 2.57 -11.58 -3.66
C CYS A 35 2.69 -13.05 -4.09
N LEU A 36 1.94 -13.96 -3.45
CA LEU A 36 1.89 -15.36 -3.83
C LEU A 36 1.40 -15.57 -5.28
N THR A 37 0.46 -14.75 -5.73
CA THR A 37 -0.04 -14.81 -7.10
C THR A 37 0.98 -14.30 -8.11
N LEU A 38 1.63 -13.19 -7.82
CA LEU A 38 2.61 -12.56 -8.70
C LEU A 38 3.88 -13.40 -8.81
N SER A 39 4.29 -14.07 -7.72
CA SER A 39 5.51 -14.87 -7.65
C SER A 39 5.44 -16.23 -8.31
N LYS A 40 4.26 -16.70 -8.72
CA LYS A 40 4.11 -18.01 -9.40
C LYS A 40 5.00 -18.11 -10.63
N GLY A 41 5.91 -19.10 -10.63
CA GLY A 41 6.87 -19.36 -11.72
C GLY A 41 8.07 -18.43 -11.74
N GLU A 42 8.22 -17.56 -10.73
CA GLU A 42 9.43 -16.72 -10.57
C GLU A 42 10.47 -17.44 -9.71
N LYS A 43 11.75 -17.22 -10.03
CA LYS A 43 12.86 -17.73 -9.22
C LYS A 43 13.23 -16.69 -8.15
N ILE A 44 12.72 -16.89 -6.95
CA ILE A 44 12.84 -15.97 -5.80
C ILE A 44 13.12 -16.71 -4.50
N ASP A 45 13.52 -15.99 -3.46
CA ASP A 45 13.46 -16.49 -2.09
C ASP A 45 12.06 -16.24 -1.50
N HIS A 46 11.22 -17.29 -1.51
CA HIS A 46 9.85 -17.21 -0.99
C HIS A 46 9.80 -16.81 0.47
N GLU A 47 10.76 -17.25 1.29
CA GLU A 47 10.79 -16.92 2.71
C GLU A 47 11.04 -15.41 2.93
N VAL A 48 11.93 -14.81 2.12
CA VAL A 48 12.18 -13.37 2.12
C VAL A 48 10.91 -12.61 1.71
N LEU A 49 10.28 -13.00 0.58
CA LEU A 49 9.09 -12.32 0.08
C LEU A 49 7.95 -12.39 1.10
N GLU A 50 7.68 -13.57 1.66
CA GLU A 50 6.57 -13.76 2.60
C GLU A 50 6.80 -12.99 3.90
N ALA A 51 8.01 -13.07 4.48
CA ALA A 51 8.33 -12.32 5.69
C ALA A 51 8.25 -10.80 5.47
N ALA A 52 8.85 -10.30 4.38
CA ALA A 52 8.79 -8.88 4.03
C ALA A 52 7.34 -8.40 3.86
N THR A 53 6.51 -9.20 3.17
CA THR A 53 5.11 -8.87 2.94
C THR A 53 4.32 -8.81 4.23
N LEU A 54 4.52 -9.75 5.15
CA LEU A 54 3.80 -9.76 6.43
C LEU A 54 4.20 -8.60 7.34
N LEU A 55 5.44 -8.12 7.23
CA LEU A 55 5.99 -7.10 8.13
C LEU A 55 6.03 -5.68 7.53
N HIS A 56 5.64 -5.48 6.25
CA HIS A 56 5.89 -4.21 5.54
C HIS A 56 5.24 -2.99 6.21
N ASP A 57 4.09 -3.15 6.84
CA ASP A 57 3.28 -2.07 7.41
C ASP A 57 3.22 -2.08 8.95
N ILE A 58 4.02 -2.93 9.63
CA ILE A 58 3.98 -3.07 11.10
C ILE A 58 4.34 -1.77 11.85
N GLY A 59 5.08 -0.87 11.21
CA GLY A 59 5.41 0.46 11.71
C GLY A 59 4.33 1.52 11.51
N GLY A 60 3.21 1.18 10.85
CA GLY A 60 2.17 2.14 10.48
C GLY A 60 1.54 2.89 11.65
N ALA A 61 1.38 2.25 12.79
CA ALA A 61 0.87 2.89 14.00
C ALA A 61 1.78 4.03 14.49
N ARG A 62 3.11 3.89 14.38
CA ARG A 62 4.08 4.93 14.75
C ARG A 62 3.99 6.14 13.82
N GLU A 63 3.86 5.92 12.49
CA GLU A 63 3.64 7.02 11.55
C GLU A 63 2.33 7.75 11.81
N MET A 64 1.26 7.04 12.16
CA MET A 64 -0.03 7.64 12.49
C MET A 64 0.00 8.48 13.76
N ALA A 65 0.78 8.07 14.76
CA ALA A 65 0.94 8.77 16.02
C ALA A 65 1.85 10.01 15.90
N ASP A 66 2.69 10.07 14.86
CA ASP A 66 3.60 11.20 14.66
C ASP A 66 2.89 12.40 14.03
N SER A 67 2.63 13.42 14.85
CA SER A 67 2.06 14.71 14.42
C SER A 67 3.04 15.55 13.59
N THR A 68 4.35 15.29 13.67
CA THR A 68 5.39 16.04 12.94
C THR A 68 5.48 15.64 11.46
N GLY A 69 4.99 14.44 11.12
CA GLY A 69 5.04 13.88 9.78
C GLY A 69 6.44 13.45 9.31
N LYS A 70 7.41 13.36 10.22
CA LYS A 70 8.79 12.94 9.94
C LYS A 70 8.96 11.42 9.92
N THR A 71 8.09 10.70 10.62
CA THR A 71 8.14 9.24 10.70
C THR A 71 7.74 8.62 9.37
N ASP A 72 8.57 7.71 8.89
CA ASP A 72 8.31 6.88 7.71
C ASP A 72 8.00 5.45 8.15
N HIS A 73 6.75 4.98 7.89
CA HIS A 73 6.32 3.64 8.32
C HIS A 73 7.18 2.52 7.73
N ALA A 74 7.71 2.66 6.50
CA ALA A 74 8.55 1.63 5.91
C ALA A 74 9.88 1.48 6.65
N ILE A 75 10.49 2.61 7.03
CA ILE A 75 11.71 2.62 7.84
C ILE A 75 11.42 2.05 9.24
N GLU A 76 10.32 2.49 9.86
CA GLU A 76 9.94 1.97 11.19
C GLU A 76 9.57 0.49 11.15
N SER A 77 8.89 0.03 10.08
CA SER A 77 8.62 -1.40 9.89
C SER A 77 9.89 -2.23 9.80
N ALA A 78 10.87 -1.77 9.02
CA ALA A 78 12.16 -2.46 8.90
C ALA A 78 12.93 -2.51 10.24
N LYS A 79 12.87 -1.44 11.04
CA LYS A 79 13.47 -1.41 12.39
C LYS A 79 12.80 -2.39 13.35
N ILE A 80 11.45 -2.45 13.33
CA ILE A 80 10.68 -3.37 14.18
C ILE A 80 10.91 -4.82 13.74
N ALA A 81 11.01 -5.06 12.42
CA ALA A 81 11.19 -6.38 11.87
C ALA A 81 12.53 -7.03 12.27
N LYS A 82 13.63 -6.25 12.37
CA LYS A 82 14.97 -6.81 12.61
C LYS A 82 15.04 -7.70 13.85
N PRO A 83 14.77 -7.23 15.08
CA PRO A 83 14.88 -8.07 16.28
C PRO A 83 13.93 -9.27 16.25
N LEU A 84 12.77 -9.13 15.63
CA LEU A 84 11.81 -10.21 15.48
C LEU A 84 12.33 -11.33 14.56
N LEU A 85 12.97 -10.94 13.45
CA LEU A 85 13.58 -11.89 12.50
C LEU A 85 14.80 -12.60 13.12
N GLU A 86 15.59 -11.89 13.91
CA GLU A 86 16.71 -12.46 14.69
C GLU A 86 16.18 -13.52 15.67
N GLU A 87 15.12 -13.19 16.45
CA GLU A 87 14.47 -14.12 17.37
C GLU A 87 13.94 -15.38 16.66
N PHE A 88 13.39 -15.22 15.45
CA PHE A 88 12.88 -16.33 14.66
C PHE A 88 13.95 -17.10 13.89
N GLY A 89 15.24 -16.73 14.04
CA GLY A 89 16.39 -17.45 13.52
C GLY A 89 16.59 -17.29 12.02
N PHE A 90 16.29 -16.12 11.45
CA PHE A 90 16.72 -15.75 10.11
C PHE A 90 18.22 -15.44 10.10
N SER A 91 18.91 -15.74 8.99
CA SER A 91 20.29 -15.29 8.80
C SER A 91 20.36 -13.79 8.56
N GLU A 92 21.50 -13.16 8.90
CA GLU A 92 21.71 -11.73 8.72
C GLU A 92 21.50 -11.29 7.25
N ASP A 93 21.94 -12.10 6.28
CA ASP A 93 21.71 -11.83 4.84
C ASP A 93 20.22 -11.77 4.49
N LYS A 94 19.41 -12.72 5.02
CA LYS A 94 17.97 -12.70 4.80
C LYS A 94 17.30 -11.53 5.53
N ILE A 95 17.73 -11.20 6.74
CA ILE A 95 17.21 -10.06 7.50
C ILE A 95 17.45 -8.76 6.72
N SER A 96 18.68 -8.55 6.24
CA SER A 96 19.00 -7.39 5.41
C SER A 96 18.13 -7.32 4.15
N HIS A 97 17.97 -8.44 3.44
CA HIS A 97 17.14 -8.49 2.23
C HIS A 97 15.65 -8.21 2.54
N ILE A 98 15.11 -8.75 3.64
CA ILE A 98 13.73 -8.48 4.09
C ILE A 98 13.56 -7.00 4.40
N GLN A 99 14.52 -6.39 5.12
CA GLN A 99 14.48 -4.97 5.43
C GLN A 99 14.52 -4.09 4.17
N ASP A 100 15.36 -4.42 3.18
CA ASP A 100 15.41 -3.72 1.90
C ASP A 100 14.08 -3.81 1.13
N CYS A 101 13.42 -4.97 1.13
CA CYS A 101 12.10 -5.14 0.57
C CYS A 101 11.08 -4.24 1.28
N ILE A 102 11.09 -4.24 2.62
CA ILE A 102 10.20 -3.40 3.43
C ILE A 102 10.44 -1.92 3.16
N ILE A 103 11.68 -1.43 3.18
CA ILE A 103 11.99 -0.02 2.97
C ILE A 103 11.56 0.45 1.59
N SER A 104 11.75 -0.38 0.56
CA SER A 104 11.48 -0.01 -0.83
C SER A 104 10.03 -0.14 -1.28
N HIS A 105 9.10 -0.66 -0.44
CA HIS A 105 7.71 -0.81 -0.84
C HIS A 105 6.95 0.53 -0.93
N ARG A 106 7.44 1.59 -0.29
CA ARG A 106 6.72 2.87 -0.19
C ARG A 106 6.64 3.60 -1.53
N TYR A 107 5.43 3.98 -1.94
CA TYR A 107 5.18 4.69 -3.20
C TYR A 107 5.83 6.09 -3.28
N LYS A 108 5.97 6.78 -2.14
CA LYS A 108 6.36 8.19 -2.07
C LYS A 108 7.86 8.44 -1.91
N THR A 109 8.67 7.38 -1.80
CA THR A 109 10.12 7.51 -1.61
C THR A 109 10.87 7.19 -2.89
N ASP A 110 12.11 7.69 -2.98
CA ASP A 110 13.03 7.37 -4.08
C ASP A 110 13.75 6.03 -3.88
N ASN A 111 13.42 5.29 -2.81
CA ASN A 111 13.93 3.95 -2.55
C ASN A 111 13.31 2.95 -3.53
N LYS A 112 13.91 2.83 -4.72
CA LYS A 112 13.42 1.92 -5.75
C LYS A 112 13.70 0.46 -5.37
N PRO A 113 12.72 -0.46 -5.55
CA PRO A 113 12.92 -1.88 -5.32
C PRO A 113 13.96 -2.45 -6.29
N LYS A 114 15.01 -3.10 -5.75
CA LYS A 114 16.14 -3.62 -6.54
C LYS A 114 15.95 -5.08 -6.88
N THR A 115 15.59 -5.91 -5.90
CA THR A 115 15.41 -7.36 -6.07
C THR A 115 14.02 -7.69 -6.62
N LEU A 116 13.82 -8.91 -7.07
CA LEU A 116 12.51 -9.33 -7.59
C LEU A 116 11.49 -9.42 -6.46
N GLU A 117 11.88 -9.86 -5.26
CA GLU A 117 11.05 -9.90 -4.07
C GLU A 117 10.56 -8.50 -3.69
N ALA A 118 11.45 -7.52 -3.68
CA ALA A 118 11.11 -6.12 -3.42
C ALA A 118 10.14 -5.55 -4.47
N LYS A 119 10.35 -5.88 -5.76
CA LYS A 119 9.45 -5.47 -6.86
C LYS A 119 8.07 -6.10 -6.73
N LEU A 120 8.00 -7.37 -6.35
CA LEU A 120 6.74 -8.09 -6.16
C LEU A 120 5.95 -7.53 -4.98
N LEU A 121 6.61 -7.23 -3.84
CA LEU A 121 5.97 -6.59 -2.69
C LEU A 121 5.46 -5.19 -3.05
N PHE A 122 6.29 -4.35 -3.69
CA PHE A 122 5.89 -3.03 -4.16
C PHE A 122 4.65 -3.10 -5.04
N ASP A 123 4.67 -3.98 -6.04
CA ASP A 123 3.58 -4.13 -7.01
C ASP A 123 2.30 -4.63 -6.34
N ALA A 124 2.40 -5.62 -5.46
CA ALA A 124 1.25 -6.19 -4.74
C ALA A 124 0.56 -5.15 -3.85
N ASP A 125 1.33 -4.36 -3.11
CA ASP A 125 0.80 -3.30 -2.27
C ASP A 125 0.06 -2.23 -3.10
N LYS A 126 0.62 -1.82 -4.24
CA LYS A 126 -0.04 -0.82 -5.12
C LYS A 126 -1.29 -1.38 -5.79
N LEU A 127 -1.33 -2.67 -6.09
CA LEU A 127 -2.52 -3.31 -6.63
C LEU A 127 -3.69 -3.34 -5.64
N ASP A 128 -3.46 -3.35 -4.32
CA ASP A 128 -4.51 -3.32 -3.30
C ASP A 128 -5.25 -1.96 -3.24
N ALA A 129 -4.72 -0.92 -3.88
CA ALA A 129 -5.40 0.37 -4.03
C ALA A 129 -6.31 0.44 -5.28
N LEU A 130 -6.38 -0.61 -6.09
CA LEU A 130 -7.12 -0.63 -7.35
C LEU A 130 -8.23 -1.68 -7.36
N GLY A 131 -9.19 -1.52 -8.29
CA GLY A 131 -10.31 -2.45 -8.45
C GLY A 131 -11.37 -2.32 -7.36
N ALA A 132 -12.18 -3.36 -7.17
CA ALA A 132 -13.28 -3.35 -6.20
C ALA A 132 -12.81 -3.09 -4.76
N ILE A 133 -11.69 -3.71 -4.36
CA ILE A 133 -11.13 -3.49 -3.02
C ILE A 133 -10.59 -2.06 -2.87
N GLY A 134 -9.99 -1.50 -3.93
CA GLY A 134 -9.56 -0.10 -3.94
C GLY A 134 -10.72 0.88 -3.78
N VAL A 135 -11.85 0.64 -4.47
CA VAL A 135 -13.09 1.40 -4.30
C VAL A 135 -13.58 1.32 -2.85
N ALA A 136 -13.75 0.10 -2.32
CA ALA A 136 -14.25 -0.10 -0.95
C ALA A 136 -13.37 0.60 0.10
N ARG A 137 -12.02 0.47 0.00
CA ARG A 137 -11.07 1.14 0.90
C ARG A 137 -11.14 2.65 0.80
N LEU A 138 -11.25 3.17 -0.41
CA LEU A 138 -11.34 4.62 -0.62
C LEU A 138 -12.61 5.20 -0.03
N PHE A 139 -13.76 4.57 -0.23
CA PHE A 139 -15.03 5.04 0.35
C PHE A 139 -15.08 4.89 1.87
N ALA A 140 -14.46 3.87 2.44
CA ALA A 140 -14.27 3.77 3.89
C ALA A 140 -13.43 4.94 4.43
N TRP A 141 -12.35 5.32 3.72
CA TRP A 141 -11.53 6.47 4.07
C TRP A 141 -12.28 7.81 3.90
N ILE A 142 -13.04 7.97 2.82
CA ILE A 142 -13.90 9.13 2.54
C ILE A 142 -14.87 9.35 3.70
N GLY A 143 -15.60 8.31 4.12
CA GLY A 143 -16.54 8.40 5.24
C GLY A 143 -15.85 8.76 6.55
N LYS A 144 -14.74 8.08 6.89
CA LYS A 144 -13.93 8.39 8.10
C LYS A 144 -13.39 9.82 8.11
N SER A 145 -13.10 10.39 6.95
CA SER A 145 -12.49 11.71 6.80
C SER A 145 -13.52 12.83 6.62
N ASN A 146 -14.83 12.54 6.61
CA ASN A 146 -15.90 13.46 6.26
C ASN A 146 -15.62 14.18 4.93
N ALA A 147 -15.07 13.44 3.96
CA ALA A 147 -14.73 13.95 2.64
C ALA A 147 -15.90 13.77 1.65
N HIS A 148 -15.78 14.33 0.46
CA HIS A 148 -16.85 14.27 -0.54
C HIS A 148 -16.94 12.87 -1.17
N ILE A 149 -18.14 12.27 -1.20
CA ILE A 149 -18.43 11.06 -1.98
C ILE A 149 -18.24 11.31 -3.48
N TYR A 150 -18.60 12.51 -3.94
CA TYR A 150 -18.40 12.97 -5.31
C TYR A 150 -18.03 14.45 -5.32
N LYS A 151 -16.90 14.77 -5.91
CA LYS A 151 -16.47 16.13 -6.22
C LYS A 151 -15.39 16.11 -7.29
N LYS A 152 -15.59 16.85 -8.36
CA LYS A 152 -14.54 17.18 -9.32
C LYS A 152 -13.93 18.53 -8.96
N VAL A 153 -12.71 18.74 -9.36
CA VAL A 153 -12.03 20.03 -9.33
C VAL A 153 -11.66 20.40 -10.76
N ASP A 154 -11.83 21.66 -11.12
CA ASP A 154 -11.53 22.14 -12.48
C ASP A 154 -10.02 22.23 -12.70
N ASP A 155 -9.29 22.64 -11.66
CA ASP A 155 -7.83 22.74 -11.67
C ASP A 155 -7.24 21.84 -10.57
N ILE A 156 -6.61 20.74 -11.02
CA ILE A 156 -5.98 19.78 -10.13
C ILE A 156 -4.64 20.29 -9.56
N ASP A 157 -3.94 21.14 -10.31
CA ASP A 157 -2.66 21.69 -9.89
C ASP A 157 -2.88 22.72 -8.79
N LEU A 158 -3.88 23.59 -8.93
CA LEU A 158 -4.31 24.50 -7.86
C LEU A 158 -4.75 23.73 -6.61
N TYR A 159 -5.54 22.66 -6.76
CA TYR A 159 -5.91 21.80 -5.63
C TYR A 159 -4.68 21.23 -4.91
N LEU A 160 -3.66 20.79 -5.66
CA LEU A 160 -2.42 20.25 -5.10
C LEU A 160 -1.61 21.32 -4.34
N GLU A 161 -1.51 22.53 -4.88
CA GLU A 161 -0.84 23.66 -4.22
C GLU A 161 -1.52 24.01 -2.88
N ASP A 162 -2.82 24.11 -2.89
CA ASP A 162 -3.62 24.52 -1.72
C ASP A 162 -3.69 23.41 -0.67
N ASN A 163 -3.92 22.17 -1.10
CA ASN A 163 -4.32 21.09 -0.21
C ASN A 163 -3.28 19.97 -0.01
N PHE A 164 -2.15 20.00 -0.73
CA PHE A 164 -1.05 19.05 -0.53
C PHE A 164 0.14 19.70 0.18
N SER A 165 0.63 19.07 1.23
CA SER A 165 1.79 19.57 1.93
C SER A 165 3.06 18.91 1.41
N LYS A 166 3.91 19.66 0.71
CA LYS A 166 5.29 19.22 0.37
C LYS A 166 6.13 18.97 1.63
N LYS A 167 5.85 19.68 2.74
CA LYS A 167 6.58 19.59 4.01
C LYS A 167 6.22 18.35 4.85
N ILE A 168 5.06 17.73 4.60
CA ILE A 168 4.52 16.60 5.37
C ILE A 168 4.37 15.40 4.43
N ASN A 169 5.44 14.98 3.77
CA ASN A 169 5.49 13.77 2.91
C ASN A 169 4.30 13.65 1.93
N GLY A 170 3.84 14.77 1.36
CA GLY A 170 2.69 14.79 0.44
C GLY A 170 1.38 14.36 1.10
N ARG A 171 1.15 14.68 2.36
CA ARG A 171 -0.14 14.46 3.04
C ARG A 171 -1.16 15.52 2.62
N ILE A 172 -2.42 15.11 2.55
CA ILE A 172 -3.57 16.00 2.37
C ILE A 172 -3.71 16.84 3.65
N LYS A 173 -3.73 18.17 3.51
CA LYS A 173 -3.90 19.11 4.63
C LYS A 173 -5.32 19.07 5.19
N ASP A 174 -6.30 19.26 4.30
CA ASP A 174 -7.72 19.22 4.62
C ASP A 174 -8.38 18.07 3.88
N LYS A 175 -8.65 16.98 4.62
CA LYS A 175 -9.25 15.77 4.08
C LYS A 175 -10.69 15.97 3.62
N THR A 176 -11.42 16.92 4.21
CA THR A 176 -12.80 17.19 3.86
C THR A 176 -12.98 17.69 2.43
N LYS A 177 -11.94 18.32 1.86
CA LYS A 177 -11.92 18.80 0.47
C LYS A 177 -11.64 17.70 -0.57
N HIS A 178 -11.28 16.49 -0.12
CA HIS A 178 -10.91 15.38 -1.02
C HIS A 178 -12.15 14.64 -1.56
N SER A 179 -11.91 13.82 -2.62
CA SER A 179 -12.94 12.97 -3.22
C SER A 179 -12.32 11.79 -3.97
N PRO A 180 -13.12 10.76 -4.33
CA PRO A 180 -12.63 9.65 -5.16
C PRO A 180 -12.15 10.10 -6.54
N GLN A 181 -12.75 11.12 -7.15
CA GLN A 181 -12.34 11.69 -8.43
C GLN A 181 -10.97 12.32 -8.34
N ILE A 182 -10.73 13.08 -7.27
CA ILE A 182 -9.41 13.71 -7.01
C ILE A 182 -8.34 12.63 -6.78
N GLU A 183 -8.60 11.62 -5.92
CA GLU A 183 -7.65 10.51 -5.69
C GLU A 183 -7.31 9.77 -6.98
N TYR A 184 -8.31 9.54 -7.86
CA TYR A 184 -8.08 8.94 -9.16
C TYR A 184 -7.13 9.78 -10.01
N GLU A 185 -7.37 11.09 -10.11
CA GLU A 185 -6.58 12.01 -10.93
C GLU A 185 -5.14 12.17 -10.43
N ILE A 186 -4.95 12.36 -9.12
CA ILE A 186 -3.62 12.66 -8.56
C ILE A 186 -2.74 11.42 -8.36
N LYS A 187 -3.36 10.22 -8.20
CA LYS A 187 -2.61 9.03 -7.82
C LYS A 187 -2.96 7.80 -8.62
N LEU A 188 -4.25 7.36 -8.63
CA LEU A 188 -4.57 6.00 -9.06
C LEU A 188 -4.27 5.78 -10.53
N LYS A 189 -4.60 6.71 -11.42
CA LYS A 189 -4.33 6.61 -12.87
C LYS A 189 -2.84 6.49 -13.20
N HIS A 190 -1.95 6.91 -12.28
CA HIS A 190 -0.51 6.89 -12.48
C HIS A 190 0.19 5.63 -11.93
N ILE A 191 -0.52 4.79 -11.16
CA ILE A 191 0.05 3.60 -10.51
C ILE A 191 0.72 2.67 -11.53
N ILE A 192 0.08 2.42 -12.67
CA ILE A 192 0.61 1.49 -13.69
C ILE A 192 2.02 1.86 -14.15
N LYS A 193 2.31 3.15 -14.27
CA LYS A 193 3.63 3.65 -14.71
C LYS A 193 4.76 3.32 -13.73
N ARG A 194 4.41 3.06 -12.47
CA ARG A 194 5.37 2.77 -11.39
C ARG A 194 5.51 1.28 -11.08
N LEU A 195 4.61 0.44 -11.59
CA LEU A 195 4.72 -1.01 -11.38
C LEU A 195 5.92 -1.58 -12.12
N ASN A 196 6.54 -2.56 -11.50
CA ASN A 196 7.79 -3.16 -11.98
C ASN A 196 7.55 -4.35 -12.90
N THR A 197 6.58 -5.22 -12.57
CA THR A 197 6.37 -6.49 -13.25
C THR A 197 5.23 -6.44 -14.26
N ASP A 198 5.35 -7.19 -15.38
CA ASP A 198 4.30 -7.20 -16.39
C ASP A 198 3.02 -7.90 -15.91
N LYS A 199 3.15 -8.90 -15.03
CA LYS A 199 2.00 -9.53 -14.38
C LYS A 199 1.18 -8.50 -13.58
N ALA A 200 1.86 -7.67 -12.77
CA ALA A 200 1.20 -6.63 -12.00
C ALA A 200 0.57 -5.57 -12.90
N LYS A 201 1.27 -5.11 -13.96
CA LYS A 201 0.73 -4.16 -14.93
C LYS A 201 -0.54 -4.69 -15.62
N LYS A 202 -0.58 -5.99 -15.98
CA LYS A 202 -1.76 -6.62 -16.56
C LYS A 202 -2.95 -6.62 -15.60
N ILE A 203 -2.72 -6.96 -14.32
CA ILE A 203 -3.76 -6.91 -13.28
C ILE A 203 -4.22 -5.47 -13.04
N ALA A 204 -3.27 -4.53 -12.95
CA ALA A 204 -3.57 -3.12 -12.72
C ALA A 204 -4.44 -2.51 -13.82
N LYS A 205 -4.18 -2.81 -15.10
CA LYS A 205 -5.03 -2.36 -16.22
C LYS A 205 -6.49 -2.77 -16.04
N LYS A 206 -6.73 -4.04 -15.67
CA LYS A 206 -8.08 -4.57 -15.42
C LYS A 206 -8.73 -3.90 -14.21
N ARG A 207 -8.00 -3.77 -13.09
CA ARG A 207 -8.49 -3.16 -11.85
C ARG A 207 -8.74 -1.65 -12.02
N LEU A 208 -7.87 -0.95 -12.76
CA LEU A 208 -8.04 0.48 -13.03
C LEU A 208 -9.24 0.76 -13.94
N LYS A 209 -9.47 -0.11 -14.95
CA LYS A 209 -10.68 -0.04 -15.78
C LYS A 209 -11.95 -0.13 -14.92
N PHE A 210 -12.02 -1.14 -14.05
CA PHE A 210 -13.14 -1.30 -13.12
C PHE A 210 -13.35 -0.04 -12.26
N PHE A 211 -12.27 0.50 -11.70
CA PHE A 211 -12.33 1.69 -10.88
C PHE A 211 -12.87 2.91 -11.64
N LYS A 212 -12.39 3.10 -12.88
CA LYS A 212 -12.85 4.18 -13.77
C LYS A 212 -14.33 4.02 -14.14
N ASP A 213 -14.75 2.79 -14.47
CA ASP A 213 -16.15 2.48 -14.81
C ASP A 213 -17.07 2.79 -13.62
N PHE A 214 -16.66 2.40 -12.41
CA PHE A 214 -17.38 2.73 -11.17
C PHE A 214 -17.52 4.24 -10.95
N LEU A 215 -16.44 5.02 -11.13
CA LEU A 215 -16.53 6.49 -11.00
C LEU A 215 -17.44 7.12 -12.06
N GLY A 216 -17.47 6.53 -13.26
CA GLY A 216 -18.37 6.96 -14.33
C GLY A 216 -19.84 6.72 -14.00
N GLU A 217 -20.16 5.58 -13.39
CA GLU A 217 -21.52 5.26 -12.94
C GLU A 217 -21.94 6.15 -11.78
N LEU A 218 -21.08 6.30 -10.77
CA LEU A 218 -21.30 7.20 -9.66
C LEU A 218 -21.62 8.65 -10.14
N GLU A 219 -20.93 9.12 -11.18
CA GLU A 219 -21.20 10.45 -11.74
C GLU A 219 -22.59 10.54 -12.38
N LYS A 220 -23.05 9.50 -13.07
CA LYS A 220 -24.39 9.47 -13.66
C LYS A 220 -25.46 9.49 -12.57
N GLU A 221 -25.32 8.65 -11.55
CA GLU A 221 -26.27 8.56 -10.43
C GLU A 221 -26.37 9.89 -9.68
N VAL A 222 -25.23 10.54 -9.37
CA VAL A 222 -25.23 11.86 -8.73
C VAL A 222 -25.96 12.92 -9.58
N LYS A 223 -25.94 12.78 -10.91
CA LYS A 223 -26.63 13.67 -11.84
C LYS A 223 -28.08 13.26 -12.14
N GLY A 224 -28.59 12.20 -11.50
CA GLY A 224 -29.91 11.63 -11.78
C GLY A 224 -30.05 11.05 -13.19
N LYS A 225 -28.96 10.63 -13.81
CA LYS A 225 -28.95 9.99 -15.14
C LYS A 225 -28.94 8.47 -14.96
N LEU A 226 -29.98 7.82 -15.46
CA LEU A 226 -30.12 6.36 -15.45
C LEU A 226 -29.54 5.76 -16.74
#